data_4ced28320cf949fd6c14b7a02e626be6
#
_entry.id   4ced28320cf949fd6c14b7a02e626be6
#
_cell.length_a   1.000
_cell.length_b   1.000
_cell.length_c   1.000
_cell.angle_alpha   90.00
_cell.angle_beta   90.00
_cell.angle_gamma   90.00
#
_symmetry.space_group_name_H-M   'P 1'
#
loop_
_entity.id
_entity.type
_entity.pdbx_description
1 polymer ?
#
loop_
_entity_poly.entity_id
_entity_poly.type
_entity_poly.pdbx_seq_one_letter_code
_entity_poly.pdbx_strand_id
1 'polypeptide(L)'
;MANSILQDKKECYITGAALNLHEHHIYEGKNRKTSEKHGFKVWLRADWHNMSDYGVHFNRDLDIFLKMSCQNKFEETHTRAEFMVLIGKNYL
;
A
#
# COMPACT_ATOMS: atom_id res chain seq x y z
N MET A 1 -10.26 -10.94 6.51
CA MET A 1 -9.46 -9.87 5.88
C MET A 1 -8.28 -9.51 6.76
N ALA A 2 -7.10 -9.39 6.17
CA ALA A 2 -5.93 -8.96 6.92
C ALA A 2 -5.98 -7.45 7.18
N ASN A 3 -5.47 -7.02 8.32
CA ASN A 3 -5.26 -5.61 8.59
C ASN A 3 -4.01 -5.11 7.86
N SER A 4 -3.93 -3.81 7.62
CA SER A 4 -2.74 -3.19 7.04
C SER A 4 -1.51 -3.46 7.92
N ILE A 5 -0.37 -3.81 7.29
CA ILE A 5 0.88 -3.93 8.04
C ILE A 5 1.52 -2.56 8.30
N LEU A 6 1.02 -1.49 7.63
CA LEU A 6 1.56 -0.13 7.76
C LEU A 6 0.76 0.76 8.71
N GLN A 7 -0.50 0.39 9.00
CA GLN A 7 -1.41 1.23 9.81
C GLN A 7 -2.19 0.40 10.81
N ASP A 8 -2.34 0.94 12.02
CA ASP A 8 -3.22 0.37 13.04
C ASP A 8 -4.60 1.02 13.01
N LYS A 9 -4.70 2.26 12.54
CA LYS A 9 -5.92 3.06 12.57
C LYS A 9 -6.43 3.31 11.16
N LYS A 10 -7.76 3.42 11.04
CA LYS A 10 -8.41 3.82 9.80
C LYS A 10 -8.33 5.33 9.64
N GLU A 11 -7.22 5.77 9.08
CA GLU A 11 -6.95 7.18 8.78
C GLU A 11 -6.09 7.28 7.53
N CYS A 12 -6.14 8.41 6.83
CA CYS A 12 -5.32 8.62 5.64
C CYS A 12 -3.84 8.49 5.99
N TYR A 13 -3.14 7.61 5.30
CA TYR A 13 -1.72 7.35 5.53
C TYR A 13 -0.85 8.59 5.28
N ILE A 14 -1.32 9.49 4.42
CA ILE A 14 -0.59 10.71 4.04
C ILE A 14 -0.94 11.88 4.97
N THR A 15 -2.23 12.09 5.26
CA THR A 15 -2.71 13.30 5.95
C THR A 15 -3.21 13.07 7.35
N GLY A 16 -3.51 11.83 7.73
CA GLY A 16 -4.14 11.51 9.01
C GLY A 16 -5.65 11.79 9.06
N ALA A 17 -6.26 12.22 7.96
CA ALA A 17 -7.68 12.50 7.91
C ALA A 17 -8.50 11.23 8.18
N ALA A 18 -9.64 11.37 8.87
CA ALA A 18 -10.48 10.24 9.27
C ALA A 18 -11.70 10.05 8.37
N LEU A 19 -11.95 10.95 7.42
CA LEU A 19 -13.13 10.93 6.56
C LEU A 19 -12.73 10.79 5.09
N ASN A 20 -13.71 10.35 4.27
CA ASN A 20 -13.55 10.18 2.82
C ASN A 20 -12.38 9.27 2.45
N LEU A 21 -12.26 8.13 3.15
CA LEU A 21 -11.16 7.21 2.98
C LEU A 21 -11.49 6.12 1.97
N HIS A 22 -10.51 5.83 1.11
CA HIS A 22 -10.52 4.67 0.21
C HIS A 22 -9.45 3.69 0.67
N GLU A 23 -9.75 2.40 0.61
CA GLU A 23 -8.75 1.37 0.84
C GLU A 23 -7.94 1.19 -0.44
N HIS A 24 -6.62 1.40 -0.34
CA HIS A 24 -5.71 1.26 -1.47
C HIS A 24 -4.87 0.00 -1.31
N HIS A 25 -4.97 -0.91 -2.27
CA HIS A 25 -4.10 -2.09 -2.36
C HIS A 25 -2.79 -1.67 -3.00
N ILE A 26 -1.69 -1.79 -2.26
CA ILE A 26 -0.39 -1.22 -2.66
C ILE A 26 0.16 -1.91 -3.91
N TYR A 27 0.05 -3.24 -3.99
CA TYR A 27 0.44 -4.01 -5.18
C TYR A 27 -0.84 -4.41 -5.90
N GLU A 28 -1.10 -3.78 -7.03
CA GLU A 28 -2.35 -3.91 -7.78
C GLU A 28 -2.27 -5.00 -8.85
N GLY A 29 -3.28 -5.05 -9.70
CA GLY A 29 -3.35 -5.98 -10.83
C GLY A 29 -3.35 -7.41 -10.34
N LYS A 30 -2.44 -8.22 -10.86
CA LYS A 30 -2.34 -9.64 -10.48
C LYS A 30 -2.01 -9.85 -9.00
N ASN A 31 -1.47 -8.83 -8.33
CA ASN A 31 -1.08 -8.91 -6.93
C ASN A 31 -2.13 -8.35 -5.97
N ARG A 32 -3.30 -7.94 -6.47
CA ARG A 32 -4.34 -7.35 -5.62
C ARG A 32 -4.82 -8.33 -4.54
N LYS A 33 -5.04 -9.57 -4.89
CA LYS A 33 -5.46 -10.60 -3.92
C LYS A 33 -4.38 -10.87 -2.88
N THR A 34 -3.13 -10.88 -3.30
CA THR A 34 -1.99 -11.04 -2.39
C THR A 34 -1.91 -9.85 -1.43
N SER A 35 -2.10 -8.63 -1.95
CA SER A 35 -2.15 -7.41 -1.12
C SER A 35 -3.25 -7.49 -0.07
N GLU A 36 -4.44 -7.93 -0.45
CA GLU A 36 -5.57 -8.08 0.48
C GLU A 36 -5.25 -9.13 1.55
N LYS A 37 -4.71 -10.26 1.14
CA LYS A 37 -4.42 -11.39 2.03
C LYS A 37 -3.35 -11.04 3.06
N HIS A 38 -2.32 -10.31 2.68
CA HIS A 38 -1.15 -10.03 3.51
C HIS A 38 -1.17 -8.64 4.16
N GLY A 39 -2.21 -7.85 3.92
CA GLY A 39 -2.31 -6.51 4.51
C GLY A 39 -1.40 -5.48 3.84
N PHE A 40 -1.05 -5.68 2.57
CA PHE A 40 -0.27 -4.71 1.77
C PHE A 40 -1.22 -3.64 1.25
N LYS A 41 -1.79 -2.87 2.17
CA LYS A 41 -2.80 -1.88 1.86
C LYS A 41 -2.77 -0.76 2.87
N VAL A 42 -3.23 0.42 2.45
CA VAL A 42 -3.36 1.60 3.31
C VAL A 42 -4.68 2.29 3.03
N TRP A 43 -5.13 3.10 4.00
CA TRP A 43 -6.24 4.02 3.79
C TRP A 43 -5.68 5.32 3.21
N LEU A 44 -6.34 5.83 2.19
CA LEU A 44 -5.99 7.13 1.59
C LEU A 44 -7.25 7.96 1.46
N ARG A 45 -7.18 9.25 1.81
CA ARG A 45 -8.27 10.17 1.53
C ARG A 45 -8.51 10.15 0.02
N ALA A 46 -9.77 10.30 -0.41
CA ALA A 46 -10.17 10.11 -1.80
C ALA A 46 -9.31 10.87 -2.80
N ASP A 47 -8.93 12.12 -2.49
CA ASP A 47 -8.08 12.94 -3.35
C ASP A 47 -6.63 12.41 -3.46
N TRP A 48 -6.13 11.74 -2.41
CA TRP A 48 -4.82 11.11 -2.44
C TRP A 48 -4.85 9.72 -3.07
N HIS A 49 -6.03 9.18 -3.36
CA HIS A 49 -6.19 7.88 -4.00
C HIS A 49 -6.38 8.03 -5.52
N ASN A 50 -7.56 8.47 -5.96
CA ASN A 50 -7.87 8.53 -7.40
C ASN A 50 -8.79 9.69 -7.79
N MET A 51 -9.12 10.59 -6.88
CA MET A 51 -10.06 11.68 -7.12
C MET A 51 -9.37 13.01 -7.44
N SER A 52 -8.08 13.00 -7.73
CA SER A 52 -7.30 14.17 -8.13
C SER A 52 -6.09 13.72 -8.95
N ASP A 53 -5.42 14.69 -9.59
CA ASP A 53 -4.21 14.41 -10.39
C ASP A 53 -2.95 14.15 -9.52
N TYR A 54 -3.00 14.47 -8.23
CA TYR A 54 -1.91 14.14 -7.31
C TYR A 54 -2.14 12.82 -6.54
N GLY A 55 -3.29 12.17 -6.72
CA GLY A 55 -3.58 10.88 -6.09
C GLY A 55 -2.65 9.77 -6.57
N VAL A 56 -2.50 8.72 -5.76
CA VAL A 56 -1.52 7.65 -5.99
C VAL A 56 -1.67 6.99 -7.38
N HIS A 57 -2.89 6.89 -7.90
CA HIS A 57 -3.11 6.30 -9.23
C HIS A 57 -2.59 7.18 -10.38
N PHE A 58 -2.27 8.44 -10.11
CA PHE A 58 -1.78 9.39 -11.11
C PHE A 58 -0.42 9.98 -10.73
N ASN A 59 0.19 9.46 -9.65
CA ASN A 59 1.46 9.95 -9.12
C ASN A 59 2.41 8.76 -8.91
N ARG A 60 3.29 8.56 -9.88
CA ARG A 60 4.22 7.44 -9.87
C ARG A 60 5.16 7.45 -8.66
N ASP A 61 5.62 8.64 -8.26
CA ASP A 61 6.55 8.75 -7.13
C ASP A 61 5.89 8.32 -5.82
N LEU A 62 4.63 8.71 -5.62
CA LEU A 62 3.85 8.28 -4.45
C LEU A 62 3.58 6.77 -4.48
N ASP A 63 3.22 6.23 -5.64
CA ASP A 63 2.99 4.79 -5.81
C ASP A 63 4.25 4.00 -5.44
N ILE A 64 5.40 4.39 -5.96
CA ILE A 64 6.68 3.72 -5.67
C ILE A 64 7.05 3.89 -4.19
N PHE A 65 6.83 5.08 -3.62
CA PHE A 65 7.07 5.32 -2.19
C PHE A 65 6.29 4.34 -1.32
N LEU A 66 5.01 4.14 -1.61
CA LEU A 66 4.18 3.19 -0.85
C LEU A 66 4.67 1.75 -1.03
N LYS A 67 5.06 1.38 -2.24
CA LYS A 67 5.56 0.03 -2.54
C LYS A 67 6.88 -0.25 -1.82
N MET A 68 7.78 0.72 -1.78
CA MET A 68 9.03 0.63 -1.04
C MET A 68 8.78 0.54 0.47
N SER A 69 7.91 1.39 0.98
CA SER A 69 7.57 1.43 2.41
C SER A 69 6.97 0.10 2.87
N CYS A 70 6.08 -0.46 2.06
CA CYS A 70 5.44 -1.73 2.36
C CYS A 70 6.45 -2.88 2.35
N GLN A 71 7.33 -2.93 1.35
CA GLN A 71 8.38 -3.94 1.28
C GLN A 71 9.33 -3.83 2.48
N ASN A 72 9.76 -2.61 2.83
CA ASN A 72 10.61 -2.39 4.00
C ASN A 72 9.94 -2.93 5.28
N LYS A 73 8.66 -2.65 5.45
CA LYS A 73 7.91 -3.11 6.63
C LYS A 73 7.83 -4.63 6.67
N PHE A 74 7.51 -5.25 5.54
CA PHE A 74 7.44 -6.71 5.44
C PHE A 74 8.80 -7.36 5.77
N GLU A 75 9.88 -6.78 5.29
CA GLU A 75 11.23 -7.32 5.50
C GLU A 75 11.75 -7.12 6.93
N GLU A 76 11.01 -6.42 7.80
CA GLU A 76 11.35 -6.40 9.24
C GLU A 76 11.13 -7.77 9.90
N THR A 77 10.22 -8.58 9.36
CA THR A 77 9.86 -9.88 9.93
C THR A 77 9.95 -11.05 8.95
N HIS A 78 10.24 -10.75 7.68
CA HIS A 78 10.32 -11.75 6.61
C HIS A 78 11.54 -11.46 5.74
N THR A 79 11.89 -12.41 4.87
CA THR A 79 13.03 -12.24 3.96
C THR A 79 12.58 -11.60 2.64
N ARG A 80 13.57 -11.04 1.92
CA ARG A 80 13.33 -10.56 0.55
C ARG A 80 12.92 -11.70 -0.38
N ALA A 81 13.48 -12.89 -0.19
CA ALA A 81 13.08 -14.07 -0.97
C ALA A 81 11.59 -14.35 -0.82
N GLU A 82 11.07 -14.26 0.41
CA GLU A 82 9.64 -14.42 0.66
C GLU A 82 8.82 -13.35 -0.03
N PHE A 83 9.27 -12.09 0.02
CA PHE A 83 8.61 -10.99 -0.67
C PHE A 83 8.56 -11.25 -2.19
N MET A 84 9.66 -11.70 -2.78
CA MET A 84 9.74 -11.99 -4.20
C MET A 84 8.80 -13.13 -4.62
N VAL A 85 8.61 -14.13 -3.76
CA VAL A 85 7.65 -15.20 -4.01
C VAL A 85 6.23 -14.64 -4.07
N LEU A 86 5.89 -13.72 -3.16
CA LEU A 86 4.54 -13.15 -3.08
C LEU A 86 4.26 -12.15 -4.20
N ILE A 87 5.18 -11.25 -4.49
CA ILE A 87 4.96 -10.09 -5.36
C ILE A 87 5.62 -10.25 -6.73
N GLY A 88 6.80 -10.86 -6.77
CA GLY A 88 7.50 -11.11 -8.03
C GLY A 88 8.40 -9.98 -8.51
N LYS A 89 8.55 -8.91 -7.71
CA LYS A 89 9.39 -7.76 -8.07
C LYS A 89 9.97 -7.13 -6.81
N ASN A 90 11.23 -6.72 -6.88
CA ASN A 90 11.91 -5.99 -5.81
C ASN A 90 11.77 -4.48 -6.07
N TYR A 91 11.32 -3.73 -5.04
CA TYR A 91 11.15 -2.27 -5.11
C TYR A 91 12.23 -1.53 -4.30
N LEU A 92 13.16 -2.25 -3.68
CA LEU A 92 14.21 -1.63 -2.86
C LEU A 92 15.55 -1.57 -3.56
#